data_5d73e17dfb26938e0113fbfe18cabf0b
#
_entry.id   5d73e17dfb26938e0113fbfe18cabf0b
#
_cell.length_a   1.000
_cell.length_b   1.000
_cell.length_c   1.000
_cell.angle_alpha   90.00
_cell.angle_beta   90.00
_cell.angle_gamma   90.00
#
_symmetry.space_group_name_H-M   'P 1'
#
loop_
_entity.id
_entity.type
_entity.pdbx_description
1 polymer ?
#
loop_
_entity_poly.entity_id
_entity_poly.type
_entity_poly.pdbx_seq_one_letter_code
_entity_poly.pdbx_strand_id
1 'polypeptide(L)'
;MNKMGRKVVFITLVMTILFSTLTMASVIGNTMNDKFYDARKDRSAPKMLAVIKAIEAIPNYDKDPMLLTVLADCYLEYADWGASSNEKEEKLTKARSLAEAAIKLDPSNGRAYYIAGASIGRLAQYKGIVQSLFMLGDLDKYIDTAIKLLDENDEEGRLYKTFAYIASGMRYRDVPWPLYNYKKSEELFNKALQLTPDYPNIYLELGYLYLKTGDKDKAKEMFKKVTTSPANPKLVGTHNEAKKIAKDELDKLK
;
A
#
# COMPACT_ATOMS: atom_id res chain seq x y z
N MET A 1 -22.30 -52.76 3.10
CA MET A 1 -21.48 -51.71 2.51
C MET A 1 -20.01 -52.15 2.56
N ASN A 2 -19.39 -52.41 1.41
CA ASN A 2 -18.05 -52.97 1.29
C ASN A 2 -16.99 -51.99 1.85
N LYS A 3 -15.85 -52.50 2.37
CA LYS A 3 -14.73 -51.66 2.90
C LYS A 3 -14.30 -50.55 1.89
N MET A 4 -14.44 -50.79 0.60
CA MET A 4 -14.16 -49.86 -0.51
C MET A 4 -15.19 -48.73 -0.57
N GLY A 5 -16.47 -49.00 -0.37
CA GLY A 5 -17.52 -47.97 -0.33
C GLY A 5 -17.40 -47.01 0.88
N ARG A 6 -16.95 -47.52 2.05
CA ARG A 6 -16.67 -46.67 3.25
C ARG A 6 -15.50 -45.71 3.02
N LYS A 7 -14.42 -46.17 2.32
CA LYS A 7 -13.27 -45.30 2.01
C LYS A 7 -13.64 -44.20 1.01
N VAL A 8 -14.43 -44.52 -0.03
CA VAL A 8 -14.89 -43.56 -1.03
C VAL A 8 -15.79 -42.48 -0.37
N VAL A 9 -16.77 -42.90 0.46
CA VAL A 9 -17.65 -41.95 1.18
C VAL A 9 -16.85 -41.07 2.13
N PHE A 10 -15.84 -41.59 2.82
CA PHE A 10 -14.99 -40.80 3.72
C PHE A 10 -14.13 -39.80 2.96
N ILE A 11 -13.53 -40.17 1.82
CA ILE A 11 -12.75 -39.28 0.96
C ILE A 11 -13.63 -38.16 0.38
N THR A 12 -14.84 -38.49 -0.09
CA THR A 12 -15.78 -37.50 -0.64
C THR A 12 -16.24 -36.53 0.44
N LEU A 13 -16.52 -36.98 1.67
CA LEU A 13 -16.90 -36.14 2.79
C LEU A 13 -15.78 -35.19 3.22
N VAL A 14 -14.54 -35.69 3.27
CA VAL A 14 -13.35 -34.87 3.61
C VAL A 14 -13.09 -33.82 2.51
N MET A 15 -13.23 -34.20 1.22
CA MET A 15 -13.08 -33.23 0.12
C MET A 15 -14.18 -32.16 0.13
N THR A 16 -15.43 -32.50 0.42
CA THR A 16 -16.52 -31.52 0.50
C THR A 16 -16.35 -30.56 1.69
N ILE A 17 -15.88 -31.03 2.84
CA ILE A 17 -15.61 -30.17 3.99
C ILE A 17 -14.42 -29.25 3.70
N LEU A 18 -13.34 -29.74 3.10
CA LEU A 18 -12.18 -28.93 2.71
C LEU A 18 -12.56 -27.85 1.66
N PHE A 19 -13.37 -28.21 0.68
CA PHE A 19 -13.82 -27.27 -0.36
C PHE A 19 -14.72 -26.18 0.22
N SER A 20 -15.62 -26.53 1.17
CA SER A 20 -16.48 -25.54 1.82
C SER A 20 -15.71 -24.58 2.77
N THR A 21 -14.67 -25.04 3.44
CA THR A 21 -13.85 -24.19 4.31
C THR A 21 -12.98 -23.21 3.49
N LEU A 22 -12.41 -23.65 2.37
CA LEU A 22 -11.67 -22.78 1.44
C LEU A 22 -12.55 -21.68 0.83
N THR A 23 -13.77 -22.02 0.43
CA THR A 23 -14.72 -21.02 -0.11
C THR A 23 -15.15 -20.01 0.94
N MET A 24 -15.39 -20.42 2.19
CA MET A 24 -15.73 -19.50 3.28
C MET A 24 -14.57 -18.56 3.65
N ALA A 25 -13.34 -19.03 3.71
CA ALA A 25 -12.17 -18.21 3.99
C ALA A 25 -11.98 -17.13 2.92
N SER A 26 -12.10 -17.49 1.63
CA SER A 26 -12.04 -16.54 0.51
C SER A 26 -13.15 -15.49 0.58
N VAL A 27 -14.40 -15.87 0.92
CA VAL A 27 -15.52 -14.93 1.06
C VAL A 27 -15.28 -13.94 2.22
N ILE A 28 -14.77 -14.41 3.34
CA ILE A 28 -14.46 -13.55 4.49
C ILE A 28 -13.34 -12.56 4.13
N GLY A 29 -12.26 -13.04 3.50
CA GLY A 29 -11.14 -12.22 3.07
C GLY A 29 -11.59 -11.11 2.11
N ASN A 30 -12.38 -11.45 1.08
CA ASN A 30 -12.95 -10.49 0.13
C ASN A 30 -13.85 -9.45 0.84
N THR A 31 -14.71 -9.90 1.76
CA THR A 31 -15.58 -9.00 2.54
C THR A 31 -14.77 -8.00 3.37
N MET A 32 -13.66 -8.42 3.99
CA MET A 32 -12.79 -7.51 4.74
C MET A 32 -12.04 -6.55 3.82
N ASN A 33 -11.63 -7.01 2.66
CA ASN A 33 -10.99 -6.16 1.64
C ASN A 33 -11.95 -5.08 1.12
N ASP A 34 -13.22 -5.41 0.87
CA ASP A 34 -14.23 -4.43 0.46
C ASP A 34 -14.46 -3.36 1.54
N LYS A 35 -14.55 -3.77 2.81
CA LYS A 35 -14.67 -2.84 3.94
C LYS A 35 -13.43 -1.96 4.09
N PHE A 36 -12.24 -2.50 3.84
CA PHE A 36 -11.00 -1.73 3.82
C PHE A 36 -11.06 -0.64 2.76
N TYR A 37 -11.45 -0.98 1.51
CA TYR A 37 -11.56 0.01 0.45
C TYR A 37 -12.63 1.07 0.73
N ASP A 38 -13.77 0.71 1.35
CA ASP A 38 -14.78 1.69 1.77
C ASP A 38 -14.22 2.66 2.83
N ALA A 39 -13.45 2.16 3.80
CA ALA A 39 -12.82 3.00 4.81
C ALA A 39 -11.73 3.91 4.21
N ARG A 40 -10.91 3.36 3.30
CA ARG A 40 -9.82 4.05 2.60
C ARG A 40 -10.32 5.14 1.67
N LYS A 41 -11.40 4.88 0.94
CA LYS A 41 -12.00 5.81 -0.02
C LYS A 41 -12.16 7.20 0.58
N ASP A 42 -12.71 7.28 1.79
CA ASP A 42 -13.02 8.53 2.48
C ASP A 42 -12.01 8.90 3.56
N ARG A 43 -10.97 8.08 3.76
CA ARG A 43 -10.01 8.18 4.90
C ARG A 43 -10.73 8.22 6.24
N SER A 44 -11.69 7.34 6.44
CA SER A 44 -12.50 7.28 7.65
C SER A 44 -11.81 6.48 8.76
N ALA A 45 -11.20 7.15 9.72
CA ALA A 45 -10.55 6.50 10.86
C ALA A 45 -11.49 5.58 11.65
N PRO A 46 -12.77 5.95 11.95
CA PRO A 46 -13.69 5.03 12.62
C PRO A 46 -13.98 3.76 11.81
N LYS A 47 -14.18 3.87 10.48
CA LYS A 47 -14.39 2.71 9.61
C LYS A 47 -13.14 1.82 9.58
N MET A 48 -11.96 2.42 9.45
CA MET A 48 -10.70 1.67 9.42
C MET A 48 -10.45 0.89 10.71
N LEU A 49 -10.68 1.52 11.87
CA LEU A 49 -10.61 0.84 13.17
C LEU A 49 -11.64 -0.29 13.31
N ALA A 50 -12.84 -0.13 12.74
CA ALA A 50 -13.84 -1.18 12.72
C ALA A 50 -13.38 -2.39 11.88
N VAL A 51 -12.72 -2.17 10.74
CA VAL A 51 -12.14 -3.26 9.93
C VAL A 51 -11.04 -3.97 10.68
N ILE A 52 -10.11 -3.24 11.30
CA ILE A 52 -9.03 -3.81 12.13
C ILE A 52 -9.63 -4.74 13.19
N LYS A 53 -10.56 -4.23 14.01
CA LYS A 53 -11.21 -5.01 15.05
C LYS A 53 -11.96 -6.24 14.52
N ALA A 54 -12.62 -6.10 13.37
CA ALA A 54 -13.35 -7.20 12.75
C ALA A 54 -12.41 -8.32 12.31
N ILE A 55 -11.27 -8.01 11.72
CA ILE A 55 -10.29 -9.01 11.29
C ILE A 55 -9.65 -9.69 12.52
N GLU A 56 -9.24 -8.92 13.54
CA GLU A 56 -8.62 -9.45 14.75
C GLU A 56 -9.56 -10.36 15.57
N ALA A 57 -10.87 -10.21 15.39
CA ALA A 57 -11.88 -11.09 16.01
C ALA A 57 -12.11 -12.40 15.23
N ILE A 58 -11.59 -12.56 14.01
CA ILE A 58 -11.74 -13.79 13.22
C ILE A 58 -10.79 -14.87 13.79
N PRO A 59 -11.30 -16.06 14.16
CA PRO A 59 -10.43 -17.13 14.62
C PRO A 59 -9.39 -17.52 13.58
N ASN A 60 -8.13 -17.64 14.00
CA ASN A 60 -6.99 -18.02 13.13
C ASN A 60 -6.75 -17.06 11.95
N TYR A 61 -7.12 -15.78 12.05
CA TYR A 61 -6.80 -14.79 11.00
C TYR A 61 -5.30 -14.72 10.69
N ASP A 62 -4.46 -15.03 11.67
CA ASP A 62 -3.02 -15.09 11.59
C ASP A 62 -2.46 -16.23 10.73
N LYS A 63 -3.32 -17.15 10.27
CA LYS A 63 -3.01 -18.25 9.34
C LYS A 63 -3.54 -18.01 7.92
N ASP A 64 -4.22 -16.89 7.69
CA ASP A 64 -4.77 -16.53 6.39
C ASP A 64 -3.95 -15.37 5.79
N PRO A 65 -3.20 -15.59 4.68
CA PRO A 65 -2.36 -14.56 4.09
C PRO A 65 -3.15 -13.36 3.57
N MET A 66 -4.41 -13.55 3.15
CA MET A 66 -5.27 -12.45 2.69
C MET A 66 -5.71 -11.59 3.86
N LEU A 67 -6.18 -12.17 4.95
CA LEU A 67 -6.58 -11.42 6.14
C LEU A 67 -5.40 -10.67 6.76
N LEU A 68 -4.22 -11.30 6.82
CA LEU A 68 -2.99 -10.63 7.26
C LEU A 68 -2.62 -9.45 6.37
N THR A 69 -2.76 -9.59 5.05
CA THR A 69 -2.46 -8.53 4.09
C THR A 69 -3.41 -7.36 4.26
N VAL A 70 -4.72 -7.62 4.34
CA VAL A 70 -5.73 -6.57 4.54
C VAL A 70 -5.52 -5.87 5.89
N LEU A 71 -5.25 -6.63 6.94
CA LEU A 71 -4.98 -6.07 8.27
C LEU A 71 -3.70 -5.21 8.28
N ALA A 72 -2.65 -5.66 7.61
CA ALA A 72 -1.40 -4.89 7.46
C ALA A 72 -1.64 -3.56 6.76
N ASP A 73 -2.44 -3.58 5.68
CA ASP A 73 -2.79 -2.38 4.93
C ASP A 73 -3.68 -1.43 5.74
N CYS A 74 -4.63 -1.97 6.51
CA CYS A 74 -5.41 -1.17 7.46
C CYS A 74 -4.51 -0.42 8.44
N TYR A 75 -3.51 -1.07 9.02
CA TYR A 75 -2.56 -0.43 9.93
C TYR A 75 -1.66 0.59 9.24
N LEU A 76 -1.20 0.32 8.01
CA LEU A 76 -0.41 1.25 7.20
C LEU A 76 -1.20 2.53 6.90
N GLU A 77 -2.42 2.39 6.39
CA GLU A 77 -3.29 3.50 6.06
C GLU A 77 -3.74 4.27 7.31
N TYR A 78 -4.12 3.56 8.38
CA TYR A 78 -4.48 4.19 9.65
C TYR A 78 -3.33 5.00 10.25
N ALA A 79 -2.10 4.49 10.18
CA ALA A 79 -0.92 5.22 10.62
C ALA A 79 -0.71 6.52 9.86
N ASP A 80 -1.09 6.56 8.57
CA ASP A 80 -0.87 7.72 7.71
C ASP A 80 -1.79 8.89 8.08
N TRP A 81 -3.07 8.63 8.20
CA TRP A 81 -4.09 9.68 8.30
C TRP A 81 -5.07 9.55 9.49
N GLY A 82 -5.06 8.45 10.23
CA GLY A 82 -6.00 8.19 11.34
C GLY A 82 -5.37 8.21 12.73
N ALA A 83 -4.11 7.82 12.86
CA ALA A 83 -3.40 7.72 14.12
C ALA A 83 -2.84 9.07 14.58
N SER A 84 -2.78 9.28 15.89
CA SER A 84 -2.05 10.39 16.50
C SER A 84 -0.54 10.24 16.29
N SER A 85 0.20 11.35 16.36
CA SER A 85 1.64 11.36 16.05
C SER A 85 2.46 10.38 16.90
N ASN A 86 2.06 10.15 18.15
CA ASN A 86 2.74 9.22 19.07
C ASN A 86 2.40 7.75 18.82
N GLU A 87 1.33 7.44 18.08
CA GLU A 87 0.93 6.08 17.73
C GLU A 87 1.49 5.60 16.39
N LYS A 88 1.87 6.54 15.52
CA LYS A 88 2.25 6.23 14.13
C LYS A 88 3.36 5.18 14.02
N GLU A 89 4.42 5.32 14.81
CA GLU A 89 5.55 4.37 14.77
C GLU A 89 5.11 2.96 15.16
N GLU A 90 4.27 2.81 16.19
CA GLU A 90 3.71 1.52 16.61
C GLU A 90 2.85 0.90 15.51
N LYS A 91 1.95 1.69 14.91
CA LYS A 91 1.05 1.19 13.84
C LYS A 91 1.81 0.78 12.59
N LEU A 92 2.84 1.54 12.19
CA LEU A 92 3.72 1.20 11.08
C LEU A 92 4.53 -0.08 11.34
N THR A 93 5.02 -0.25 12.58
CA THR A 93 5.72 -1.47 13.00
C THR A 93 4.79 -2.68 12.93
N LYS A 94 3.54 -2.52 13.38
CA LYS A 94 2.51 -3.56 13.29
C LYS A 94 2.18 -3.90 11.84
N ALA A 95 2.00 -2.89 10.97
CA ALA A 95 1.77 -3.08 9.55
C ALA A 95 2.90 -3.90 8.90
N ARG A 96 4.16 -3.53 9.15
CA ARG A 96 5.32 -4.28 8.66
C ARG A 96 5.30 -5.73 9.11
N SER A 97 5.12 -5.99 10.41
CA SER A 97 5.14 -7.35 10.96
C SER A 97 4.04 -8.24 10.37
N LEU A 98 2.83 -7.69 10.18
CA LEU A 98 1.70 -8.42 9.58
C LEU A 98 1.96 -8.71 8.10
N ALA A 99 2.51 -7.75 7.35
CA ALA A 99 2.87 -7.94 5.95
C ALA A 99 3.97 -9.02 5.80
N GLU A 100 4.99 -9.01 6.66
CA GLU A 100 6.04 -10.04 6.67
C GLU A 100 5.47 -11.42 7.04
N ALA A 101 4.46 -11.49 7.92
CA ALA A 101 3.75 -12.73 8.22
C ALA A 101 2.95 -13.24 7.02
N ALA A 102 2.26 -12.33 6.29
CA ALA A 102 1.56 -12.67 5.06
C ALA A 102 2.51 -13.22 3.98
N ILE A 103 3.67 -12.59 3.78
CA ILE A 103 4.71 -13.04 2.84
C ILE A 103 5.23 -14.44 3.19
N LYS A 104 5.36 -14.79 4.48
CA LYS A 104 5.78 -16.14 4.90
C LYS A 104 4.76 -17.21 4.52
N LEU A 105 3.47 -16.87 4.55
CA LEU A 105 2.39 -17.79 4.17
C LEU A 105 2.18 -17.84 2.65
N ASP A 106 2.33 -16.71 1.98
CA ASP A 106 2.22 -16.58 0.53
C ASP A 106 3.36 -15.70 -0.04
N PRO A 107 4.47 -16.31 -0.46
CA PRO A 107 5.60 -15.58 -1.06
C PRO A 107 5.29 -14.94 -2.42
N SER A 108 4.13 -15.20 -3.03
CA SER A 108 3.70 -14.56 -4.28
C SER A 108 2.85 -13.30 -4.07
N ASN A 109 2.56 -12.94 -2.83
CA ASN A 109 1.70 -11.83 -2.46
C ASN A 109 2.38 -10.46 -2.66
N GLY A 110 2.32 -9.91 -3.88
CA GLY A 110 2.94 -8.63 -4.22
C GLY A 110 2.44 -7.45 -3.39
N ARG A 111 1.15 -7.45 -2.97
CA ARG A 111 0.58 -6.41 -2.10
C ARG A 111 1.24 -6.42 -0.71
N ALA A 112 1.46 -7.59 -0.13
CA ALA A 112 2.13 -7.71 1.17
C ALA A 112 3.58 -7.20 1.10
N TYR A 113 4.30 -7.47 0.01
CA TYR A 113 5.63 -6.90 -0.23
C TYR A 113 5.60 -5.37 -0.30
N TYR A 114 4.62 -4.79 -1.04
CA TYR A 114 4.46 -3.34 -1.06
C TYR A 114 4.24 -2.77 0.34
N ILE A 115 3.32 -3.34 1.13
CA ILE A 115 3.00 -2.87 2.48
C ILE A 115 4.23 -2.93 3.39
N ALA A 116 5.01 -4.01 3.35
CA ALA A 116 6.25 -4.13 4.12
C ALA A 116 7.24 -3.02 3.76
N GLY A 117 7.49 -2.80 2.46
CA GLY A 117 8.37 -1.74 1.97
C GLY A 117 7.88 -0.33 2.30
N ALA A 118 6.60 -0.05 2.10
CA ALA A 118 5.99 1.24 2.42
C ALA A 118 6.04 1.55 3.92
N SER A 119 5.81 0.55 4.77
CA SER A 119 5.94 0.68 6.23
C SER A 119 7.38 1.05 6.62
N ILE A 120 8.39 0.43 6.01
CA ILE A 120 9.80 0.74 6.24
C ILE A 120 10.10 2.19 5.83
N GLY A 121 9.66 2.62 4.64
CA GLY A 121 9.88 3.98 4.15
C GLY A 121 9.28 5.04 5.07
N ARG A 122 8.11 4.78 5.66
CA ARG A 122 7.48 5.69 6.63
C ARG A 122 8.13 5.63 7.99
N LEU A 123 8.52 4.45 8.47
CA LEU A 123 9.28 4.29 9.72
C LEU A 123 10.62 5.05 9.67
N ALA A 124 11.27 5.09 8.51
CA ALA A 124 12.53 5.83 8.34
C ALA A 124 12.42 7.31 8.69
N GLN A 125 11.21 7.92 8.55
CA GLN A 125 10.96 9.32 8.91
C GLN A 125 11.03 9.59 10.43
N TYR A 126 10.84 8.56 11.26
CA TYR A 126 10.92 8.65 12.73
C TYR A 126 12.31 8.28 13.28
N LYS A 127 13.20 7.81 12.42
CA LYS A 127 14.56 7.42 12.80
C LYS A 127 15.56 8.48 12.37
N GLY A 128 16.67 8.59 13.09
CA GLY A 128 17.76 9.47 12.66
C GLY A 128 18.35 9.06 11.31
N ILE A 129 19.02 9.97 10.60
CA ILE A 129 19.54 9.78 9.24
C ILE A 129 20.33 8.48 9.11
N VAL A 130 21.24 8.21 10.03
CA VAL A 130 22.10 6.99 9.98
C VAL A 130 21.24 5.74 10.05
N GLN A 131 20.27 5.67 10.98
CA GLN A 131 19.43 4.50 11.15
C GLN A 131 18.48 4.30 9.95
N SER A 132 17.96 5.37 9.36
CA SER A 132 17.13 5.29 8.16
C SER A 132 17.90 4.76 6.95
N LEU A 133 19.19 5.07 6.81
CA LEU A 133 20.04 4.54 5.74
C LEU A 133 20.21 3.02 5.82
N PHE A 134 20.31 2.43 7.02
CA PHE A 134 20.33 0.98 7.18
C PHE A 134 19.04 0.28 6.77
N MET A 135 17.92 1.01 6.74
CA MET A 135 16.61 0.46 6.34
C MET A 135 16.43 0.43 4.82
N LEU A 136 17.26 1.15 4.04
CA LEU A 136 17.09 1.29 2.58
C LEU A 136 17.19 -0.05 1.84
N GLY A 137 18.10 -0.93 2.25
CA GLY A 137 18.27 -2.25 1.62
C GLY A 137 17.02 -3.12 1.71
N ASP A 138 16.37 -3.14 2.86
CA ASP A 138 15.10 -3.85 3.06
C ASP A 138 13.97 -3.18 2.27
N LEU A 139 13.88 -1.84 2.29
CA LEU A 139 12.90 -1.09 1.52
C LEU A 139 13.02 -1.42 0.03
N ASP A 140 14.21 -1.27 -0.55
CA ASP A 140 14.46 -1.52 -1.97
C ASP A 140 14.09 -2.97 -2.33
N LYS A 141 14.51 -3.96 -1.52
CA LYS A 141 14.18 -5.38 -1.72
C LYS A 141 12.67 -5.63 -1.75
N TYR A 142 11.92 -5.10 -0.78
CA TYR A 142 10.47 -5.32 -0.70
C TYR A 142 9.75 -4.62 -1.85
N ILE A 143 10.07 -3.36 -2.14
CA ILE A 143 9.41 -2.60 -3.21
C ILE A 143 9.73 -3.18 -4.60
N ASP A 144 10.99 -3.55 -4.87
CA ASP A 144 11.36 -4.19 -6.15
C ASP A 144 10.68 -5.55 -6.34
N THR A 145 10.50 -6.31 -5.25
CA THR A 145 9.77 -7.57 -5.29
C THR A 145 8.29 -7.34 -5.55
N ALA A 146 7.67 -6.34 -4.90
CA ALA A 146 6.29 -5.96 -5.16
C ALA A 146 6.06 -5.59 -6.64
N ILE A 147 6.94 -4.75 -7.22
CA ILE A 147 6.86 -4.36 -8.64
C ILE A 147 6.90 -5.58 -9.58
N LYS A 148 7.69 -6.60 -9.24
CA LYS A 148 7.80 -7.83 -10.05
C LYS A 148 6.57 -8.73 -9.94
N LEU A 149 6.00 -8.85 -8.75
CA LEU A 149 4.90 -9.78 -8.47
C LEU A 149 3.51 -9.21 -8.81
N LEU A 150 3.33 -7.89 -8.73
CA LEU A 150 2.04 -7.25 -8.98
C LEU A 150 1.70 -7.27 -10.47
N ASP A 151 0.54 -7.84 -10.82
CA ASP A 151 0.03 -7.88 -12.19
C ASP A 151 -0.64 -6.54 -12.53
N GLU A 152 -0.14 -5.86 -13.56
CA GLU A 152 -0.70 -4.60 -14.04
C GLU A 152 -2.01 -4.74 -14.84
N ASN A 153 -2.35 -5.95 -15.26
CA ASN A 153 -3.61 -6.24 -15.93
C ASN A 153 -4.78 -6.38 -14.94
N ASP A 154 -4.48 -6.74 -13.69
CA ASP A 154 -5.45 -6.70 -12.60
C ASP A 154 -5.57 -5.29 -12.01
N GLU A 155 -6.79 -4.87 -11.68
CA GLU A 155 -7.02 -3.50 -11.19
C GLU A 155 -6.34 -3.23 -9.85
N GLU A 156 -6.41 -4.17 -8.90
CA GLU A 156 -5.74 -4.05 -7.61
C GLU A 156 -4.22 -4.11 -7.78
N GLY A 157 -3.73 -5.07 -8.56
CA GLY A 157 -2.31 -5.24 -8.87
C GLY A 157 -1.72 -3.98 -9.52
N ARG A 158 -2.40 -3.41 -10.50
CA ARG A 158 -2.01 -2.15 -11.14
C ARG A 158 -1.94 -1.00 -10.15
N LEU A 159 -2.93 -0.87 -9.26
CA LEU A 159 -2.96 0.19 -8.25
C LEU A 159 -1.77 0.07 -7.28
N TYR A 160 -1.52 -1.12 -6.72
CA TYR A 160 -0.39 -1.34 -5.80
C TYR A 160 0.97 -1.23 -6.50
N LYS A 161 1.07 -1.63 -7.76
CA LYS A 161 2.28 -1.43 -8.58
C LYS A 161 2.56 0.07 -8.80
N THR A 162 1.51 0.87 -9.01
CA THR A 162 1.61 2.33 -9.06
C THR A 162 2.17 2.88 -7.75
N PHE A 163 1.64 2.45 -6.61
CA PHE A 163 2.14 2.87 -5.30
C PHE A 163 3.60 2.44 -5.06
N ALA A 164 3.97 1.25 -5.52
CA ALA A 164 5.35 0.76 -5.41
C ALA A 164 6.32 1.62 -6.26
N TYR A 165 5.93 2.02 -7.47
CA TYR A 165 6.72 2.96 -8.27
C TYR A 165 6.84 4.33 -7.59
N ILE A 166 5.75 4.85 -6.99
CA ILE A 166 5.78 6.11 -6.25
C ILE A 166 6.74 6.00 -5.05
N ALA A 167 6.64 4.94 -4.25
CA ALA A 167 7.50 4.72 -3.08
C ALA A 167 8.99 4.66 -3.48
N SER A 168 9.31 3.94 -4.56
CA SER A 168 10.66 3.89 -5.10
C SER A 168 11.12 5.25 -5.64
N GLY A 169 10.26 6.00 -6.33
CA GLY A 169 10.54 7.35 -6.79
C GLY A 169 10.86 8.31 -5.65
N MET A 170 10.03 8.31 -4.60
CA MET A 170 10.27 9.09 -3.37
C MET A 170 11.60 8.70 -2.70
N ARG A 171 11.89 7.41 -2.62
CA ARG A 171 13.16 6.93 -2.07
C ARG A 171 14.35 7.53 -2.81
N TYR A 172 14.37 7.55 -4.15
CA TYR A 172 15.47 8.14 -4.93
C TYR A 172 15.50 9.66 -4.88
N ARG A 173 14.39 10.33 -4.57
CA ARG A 173 14.33 11.79 -4.40
C ARG A 173 14.82 12.24 -3.03
N ASP A 174 14.45 11.51 -1.96
CA ASP A 174 14.50 12.03 -0.59
C ASP A 174 15.69 11.56 0.23
N VAL A 175 16.40 10.51 -0.22
CA VAL A 175 17.66 10.10 0.44
C VAL A 175 18.74 11.17 0.30
N PRO A 176 19.64 11.29 1.29
CA PRO A 176 20.73 12.27 1.22
C PRO A 176 21.78 11.92 0.16
N TRP A 177 22.56 12.93 -0.21
CA TRP A 177 23.78 12.71 -1.04
C TRP A 177 24.69 11.67 -0.37
N PRO A 178 25.34 10.75 -1.13
CA PRO A 178 25.36 10.61 -2.59
C PRO A 178 24.29 9.65 -3.15
N LEU A 179 23.29 9.24 -2.36
CA LEU A 179 22.35 8.16 -2.69
C LEU A 179 21.11 8.62 -3.48
N TYR A 180 20.83 9.93 -3.53
CA TYR A 180 19.74 10.43 -4.33
C TYR A 180 20.00 10.27 -5.85
N ASN A 181 18.93 10.09 -6.61
CA ASN A 181 18.99 10.04 -8.07
C ASN A 181 17.68 10.61 -8.65
N TYR A 182 17.68 11.90 -8.92
CA TYR A 182 16.49 12.62 -9.40
C TYR A 182 16.02 12.12 -10.78
N LYS A 183 16.95 11.73 -11.67
CA LYS A 183 16.59 11.14 -12.98
C LYS A 183 15.85 9.82 -12.77
N LYS A 184 16.35 8.94 -11.90
CA LYS A 184 15.70 7.67 -11.58
C LYS A 184 14.35 7.88 -10.91
N SER A 185 14.25 8.87 -10.02
CA SER A 185 12.98 9.27 -9.39
C SER A 185 11.94 9.68 -10.43
N GLU A 186 12.30 10.55 -11.39
CA GLU A 186 11.41 10.98 -12.48
C GLU A 186 10.96 9.82 -13.37
N GLU A 187 11.88 8.92 -13.75
CA GLU A 187 11.56 7.69 -14.51
C GLU A 187 10.51 6.83 -13.79
N LEU A 188 10.64 6.68 -12.48
CA LEU A 188 9.71 5.87 -11.67
C LEU A 188 8.34 6.53 -11.53
N PHE A 189 8.28 7.83 -11.30
CA PHE A 189 7.01 8.56 -11.29
C PHE A 189 6.32 8.52 -12.65
N ASN A 190 7.07 8.60 -13.76
CA ASN A 190 6.51 8.46 -15.10
C ASN A 190 5.98 7.03 -15.35
N LYS A 191 6.61 5.97 -14.84
CA LYS A 191 6.05 4.62 -14.88
C LYS A 191 4.74 4.53 -14.09
N ALA A 192 4.66 5.16 -12.93
CA ALA A 192 3.42 5.25 -12.16
C ALA A 192 2.31 5.96 -12.95
N LEU A 193 2.62 7.06 -13.65
CA LEU A 193 1.68 7.78 -14.52
C LEU A 193 1.17 6.94 -15.68
N GLN A 194 2.01 6.09 -16.29
CA GLN A 194 1.59 5.20 -17.37
C GLN A 194 0.55 4.17 -16.88
N LEU A 195 0.67 3.70 -15.64
CA LEU A 195 -0.26 2.73 -15.06
C LEU A 195 -1.57 3.38 -14.60
N THR A 196 -1.50 4.55 -13.97
CA THR A 196 -2.65 5.20 -13.32
C THR A 196 -2.56 6.73 -13.52
N PRO A 197 -2.87 7.23 -14.72
CA PRO A 197 -2.74 8.67 -15.05
C PRO A 197 -3.73 9.57 -14.29
N ASP A 198 -4.79 8.99 -13.73
CA ASP A 198 -5.82 9.65 -12.93
C ASP A 198 -5.50 9.67 -11.43
N TYR A 199 -4.31 9.25 -11.00
CA TYR A 199 -3.90 9.30 -9.60
C TYR A 199 -3.11 10.58 -9.30
N PRO A 200 -3.75 11.61 -8.71
CA PRO A 200 -3.18 12.96 -8.61
C PRO A 200 -1.93 13.05 -7.72
N ASN A 201 -1.73 12.11 -6.80
CA ASN A 201 -0.52 12.09 -5.96
C ASN A 201 0.77 11.93 -6.78
N ILE A 202 0.70 11.32 -7.97
CA ILE A 202 1.89 11.22 -8.84
C ILE A 202 2.33 12.61 -9.30
N TYR A 203 1.39 13.47 -9.67
CA TYR A 203 1.68 14.85 -10.03
C TYR A 203 2.18 15.66 -8.83
N LEU A 204 1.66 15.38 -7.62
CA LEU A 204 2.16 16.00 -6.38
C LEU A 204 3.64 15.65 -6.16
N GLU A 205 3.99 14.37 -6.29
CA GLU A 205 5.37 13.90 -6.12
C GLU A 205 6.32 14.41 -7.21
N LEU A 206 5.87 14.51 -8.45
CA LEU A 206 6.62 15.17 -9.53
C LEU A 206 6.83 16.67 -9.23
N GLY A 207 5.82 17.35 -8.70
CA GLY A 207 5.95 18.75 -8.26
C GLY A 207 7.07 18.91 -7.24
N TYR A 208 7.11 18.07 -6.23
CA TYR A 208 8.19 18.06 -5.22
C TYR A 208 9.55 17.71 -5.82
N LEU A 209 9.61 16.79 -6.78
CA LEU A 209 10.85 16.47 -7.49
C LEU A 209 11.39 17.70 -8.23
N TYR A 210 10.54 18.41 -8.96
CA TYR A 210 10.95 19.62 -9.70
C TYR A 210 11.33 20.77 -8.78
N LEU A 211 10.74 20.88 -7.58
CA LEU A 211 11.26 21.80 -6.56
C LEU A 211 12.67 21.43 -6.10
N LYS A 212 12.95 20.14 -5.89
CA LYS A 212 14.30 19.65 -5.52
C LYS A 212 15.35 19.93 -6.62
N THR A 213 14.96 19.89 -7.88
CA THR A 213 15.85 20.17 -9.02
C THR A 213 15.90 21.65 -9.41
N GLY A 214 15.12 22.51 -8.73
CA GLY A 214 15.09 23.95 -8.98
C GLY A 214 14.20 24.41 -10.13
N ASP A 215 13.47 23.48 -10.79
CA ASP A 215 12.56 23.80 -11.90
C ASP A 215 11.17 24.20 -11.37
N LYS A 216 11.07 25.46 -10.92
CA LYS A 216 9.84 25.98 -10.33
C LYS A 216 8.66 26.02 -11.29
N ASP A 217 8.90 26.20 -12.59
CA ASP A 217 7.83 26.29 -13.58
C ASP A 217 7.19 24.92 -13.81
N LYS A 218 8.00 23.87 -13.95
CA LYS A 218 7.47 22.50 -13.99
C LYS A 218 6.79 22.10 -12.67
N ALA A 219 7.34 22.51 -11.53
CA ALA A 219 6.69 22.25 -10.25
C ALA A 219 5.28 22.87 -10.19
N LYS A 220 5.14 24.14 -10.60
CA LYS A 220 3.83 24.82 -10.70
C LYS A 220 2.87 24.09 -11.65
N GLU A 221 3.37 23.64 -12.81
CA GLU A 221 2.56 22.86 -13.75
C GLU A 221 2.02 21.58 -13.11
N MET A 222 2.87 20.82 -12.41
CA MET A 222 2.47 19.58 -11.77
C MET A 222 1.44 19.84 -10.65
N PHE A 223 1.65 20.81 -9.79
CA PHE A 223 0.68 21.16 -8.75
C PHE A 223 -0.67 21.65 -9.33
N LYS A 224 -0.66 22.37 -10.46
CA LYS A 224 -1.90 22.71 -11.17
C LYS A 224 -2.62 21.46 -11.67
N LYS A 225 -1.92 20.47 -12.22
CA LYS A 225 -2.52 19.18 -12.62
C LYS A 225 -3.21 18.50 -11.46
N VAL A 226 -2.62 18.48 -10.24
CA VAL A 226 -3.30 17.95 -9.04
C VAL A 226 -4.64 18.63 -8.81
N THR A 227 -4.70 19.97 -8.91
CA THR A 227 -5.92 20.74 -8.62
C THR A 227 -7.02 20.56 -9.65
N THR A 228 -6.68 20.25 -10.90
CA THR A 228 -7.62 20.13 -12.04
C THR A 228 -7.99 18.69 -12.38
N SER A 229 -7.21 17.70 -11.93
CA SER A 229 -7.51 16.29 -12.20
C SER A 229 -8.81 15.83 -11.57
N PRO A 230 -9.56 14.93 -12.22
CA PRO A 230 -10.71 14.28 -11.61
C PRO A 230 -10.28 13.39 -10.44
N ALA A 231 -11.16 13.22 -9.47
CA ALA A 231 -10.90 12.32 -8.36
C ALA A 231 -11.03 10.86 -8.81
N ASN A 232 -10.05 10.03 -8.46
CA ASN A 232 -10.23 8.58 -8.53
C ASN A 232 -11.32 8.18 -7.52
N PRO A 233 -12.41 7.52 -7.95
CA PRO A 233 -13.56 7.22 -7.09
C PRO A 233 -13.24 6.30 -5.92
N LYS A 234 -12.15 5.52 -5.98
CA LYS A 234 -11.66 4.67 -4.89
C LYS A 234 -10.77 5.40 -3.88
N LEU A 235 -10.33 6.63 -4.20
CA LEU A 235 -9.31 7.38 -3.45
C LEU A 235 -9.69 8.85 -3.25
N VAL A 236 -10.98 9.12 -3.04
CA VAL A 236 -11.53 10.49 -2.93
C VAL A 236 -10.87 11.28 -1.80
N GLY A 237 -10.69 10.68 -0.63
CA GLY A 237 -10.05 11.31 0.52
C GLY A 237 -8.60 11.71 0.23
N THR A 238 -7.84 10.79 -0.39
CA THR A 238 -6.44 11.04 -0.81
C THR A 238 -6.36 12.17 -1.84
N HIS A 239 -7.29 12.20 -2.80
CA HIS A 239 -7.36 13.26 -3.81
C HIS A 239 -7.64 14.63 -3.18
N ASN A 240 -8.60 14.71 -2.25
CA ASN A 240 -8.96 15.96 -1.59
C ASN A 240 -7.78 16.54 -0.78
N GLU A 241 -7.02 15.68 -0.11
CA GLU A 241 -5.80 16.09 0.59
C GLU A 241 -4.73 16.56 -0.38
N ALA A 242 -4.46 15.80 -1.44
CA ALA A 242 -3.48 16.18 -2.46
C ALA A 242 -3.82 17.55 -3.09
N LYS A 243 -5.10 17.83 -3.37
CA LYS A 243 -5.56 19.14 -3.85
C LYS A 243 -5.28 20.27 -2.86
N LYS A 244 -5.50 20.03 -1.56
CA LYS A 244 -5.20 21.03 -0.52
C LYS A 244 -3.71 21.33 -0.50
N ILE A 245 -2.88 20.29 -0.43
CA ILE A 245 -1.43 20.42 -0.44
C ILE A 245 -0.95 21.16 -1.70
N ALA A 246 -1.44 20.78 -2.88
CA ALA A 246 -1.03 21.42 -4.12
C ALA A 246 -1.39 22.93 -4.19
N LYS A 247 -2.54 23.33 -3.62
CA LYS A 247 -2.91 24.74 -3.51
C LYS A 247 -1.94 25.48 -2.60
N ASP A 248 -1.62 24.93 -1.43
CA ASP A 248 -0.67 25.53 -0.49
C ASP A 248 0.73 25.69 -1.12
N GLU A 249 1.18 24.70 -1.91
CA GLU A 249 2.46 24.79 -2.64
C GLU A 249 2.41 25.83 -3.77
N LEU A 250 1.31 25.94 -4.50
CA LEU A 250 1.13 26.96 -5.53
C LEU A 250 1.16 28.38 -4.94
N ASP A 251 0.60 28.57 -3.75
CA ASP A 251 0.60 29.87 -3.06
C ASP A 251 2.02 30.28 -2.62
N LYS A 252 2.85 29.31 -2.18
CA LYS A 252 4.27 29.55 -1.86
C LYS A 252 5.14 29.90 -3.06
N LEU A 253 4.69 29.55 -4.27
CA LEU A 253 5.43 29.74 -5.53
C LEU A 253 5.02 31.01 -6.29
N LYS A 254 4.10 31.80 -5.77
CA LYS A 254 3.73 33.12 -6.31
C LYS A 254 4.84 34.12 -6.10
#